data_8f596da29a5d213bd1bac0ef635912df
#
_entry.id   8f596da29a5d213bd1bac0ef635912df
#
_cell.length_a   1.000
_cell.length_b   1.000
_cell.length_c   1.000
_cell.angle_alpha   90.00
_cell.angle_beta   90.00
_cell.angle_gamma   90.00
#
_symmetry.space_group_name_H-M   'P 1'
#
loop_
_entity.id
_entity.type
_entity.pdbx_description
1 polymer ?
#
loop_
_entity_poly.entity_id
_entity_poly.type
_entity_poly.pdbx_seq_one_letter_code
_entity_poly.pdbx_strand_id
1 'polypeptide(L)'
;MIDKTDSDYSLSEVHESVDTKKLIGWKRIFSFLGPAYLVSVGYMDPGNWATDLQGGSKFGYTLIWVLLMSNLMALLLQNLSARLGIVRGRDLAQANRETYPRPVNFMLYILAEIAIAATDLAEVLGMAIGIQLLTGLPLVWGVCITVLDTFLLLYLQRMGIRKMEAFIITLVGVVAVSFLIEIILAQPNLAEVGAGFIPTFPNNEALYIAIGIIGATVMPHNLYLHSALVQTRKIHRTQAGITQALKFNLIDSTIALNIAFFVNAAILILAAAVFFKTGNSGVAQIHEAHKLLAPLLGTTLAPKLFAIALIAAGQSSTITGTLAGQIVMEGYLRLRINPWVRRLVTRLLAIIPALLVILIYGDNKIDALLVLSQVILSLQLGFAIIPLIHFVSDKKTMGIFVIRPVTKIVAWVIAAVLIYLNFKMLANEATSIFVSTAIIPKVFTIVVALLFISLLIYIIVQPLMGKIKSHPFQMHPDKNNILSLDIPEFRKIAVALDFTENDKKLIAYAIGQGREKTTYLFMHVVESASAKLLGKESDDYETRSDQQQMDFYVEQMSDRGLISEGFLGFKNRAKEIVRIVKEQQADMLVVG
;
A
#
# COMPACT_ATOMS: atom_id res chain seq x y z
N MET A 1 -19.60 22.69 -6.13
CA MET A 1 -19.60 21.22 -6.11
C MET A 1 -18.19 20.79 -5.73
N ILE A 2 -17.95 20.49 -4.45
CA ILE A 2 -16.69 19.85 -4.05
C ILE A 2 -16.73 18.47 -4.68
N ASP A 3 -15.80 18.24 -5.58
CA ASP A 3 -15.70 17.00 -6.32
C ASP A 3 -15.55 15.85 -5.33
N LYS A 4 -16.64 15.10 -5.08
CA LYS A 4 -16.66 13.93 -4.19
C LYS A 4 -15.74 12.80 -4.67
N THR A 5 -15.11 12.96 -5.83
CA THR A 5 -14.35 11.93 -6.51
C THR A 5 -12.93 11.77 -5.98
N ASP A 6 -12.26 12.84 -5.55
CA ASP A 6 -10.87 12.78 -5.09
C ASP A 6 -10.68 12.18 -3.69
N SER A 7 -11.72 12.19 -2.85
CA SER A 7 -11.61 11.67 -1.47
C SER A 7 -11.75 10.15 -1.33
N ASP A 8 -12.13 9.45 -2.41
CA ASP A 8 -12.47 8.02 -2.37
C ASP A 8 -11.38 7.08 -2.92
N TYR A 9 -10.28 7.60 -3.45
CA TYR A 9 -9.18 6.78 -3.96
C TYR A 9 -7.99 6.76 -3.02
N SER A 10 -7.42 5.56 -2.78
CA SER A 10 -6.11 5.44 -2.17
C SER A 10 -5.05 5.92 -3.15
N LEU A 11 -3.98 6.57 -2.66
CA LEU A 11 -2.96 7.21 -3.50
C LEU A 11 -3.54 8.20 -4.51
N SER A 12 -4.54 9.01 -4.10
CA SER A 12 -5.19 9.97 -5.01
C SER A 12 -4.22 10.91 -5.73
N GLU A 13 -3.09 11.26 -5.11
CA GLU A 13 -2.05 12.13 -5.69
C GLU A 13 -1.41 11.55 -6.96
N VAL A 14 -1.38 10.22 -7.09
CA VAL A 14 -0.79 9.51 -8.23
C VAL A 14 -1.80 8.68 -9.02
N HIS A 15 -3.10 8.75 -8.65
CA HIS A 15 -4.17 8.07 -9.36
C HIS A 15 -4.25 8.58 -10.81
N GLU A 16 -4.29 7.65 -11.79
CA GLU A 16 -4.29 7.95 -13.23
C GLU A 16 -3.18 8.93 -13.69
N SER A 17 -2.06 9.03 -12.94
CA SER A 17 -0.96 9.95 -13.25
C SER A 17 -0.13 9.54 -14.48
N VAL A 18 -0.16 8.24 -14.85
CA VAL A 18 0.58 7.72 -15.99
C VAL A 18 -0.34 7.55 -17.19
N ASP A 19 -0.17 8.40 -18.20
CA ASP A 19 -0.98 8.33 -19.43
C ASP A 19 -0.52 7.16 -20.32
N THR A 20 -1.39 6.16 -20.46
CA THR A 20 -1.18 5.00 -21.33
C THR A 20 -2.02 5.06 -22.60
N LYS A 21 -2.90 6.06 -22.74
CA LYS A 21 -3.88 6.16 -23.84
C LYS A 21 -3.26 6.63 -25.15
N LYS A 22 -2.27 7.53 -25.06
CA LYS A 22 -1.65 8.17 -26.23
C LYS A 22 -0.51 7.37 -26.84
N LEU A 23 -0.03 6.31 -26.18
CA LEU A 23 1.14 5.55 -26.59
C LEU A 23 0.75 4.34 -27.46
N ILE A 24 1.59 4.01 -28.47
CA ILE A 24 1.38 2.91 -29.42
C ILE A 24 2.59 1.97 -29.40
N GLY A 25 2.37 0.68 -29.69
CA GLY A 25 3.44 -0.33 -29.79
C GLY A 25 4.21 -0.55 -28.49
N TRP A 26 5.51 -0.74 -28.58
CA TRP A 26 6.40 -1.03 -27.45
C TRP A 26 6.38 0.03 -26.37
N LYS A 27 6.27 1.34 -26.74
CA LYS A 27 6.18 2.45 -25.78
C LYS A 27 4.96 2.32 -24.86
N ARG A 28 3.87 1.77 -25.37
CA ARG A 28 2.67 1.52 -24.58
C ARG A 28 2.88 0.36 -23.59
N ILE A 29 3.56 -0.71 -24.00
CA ILE A 29 3.91 -1.82 -23.09
C ILE A 29 4.76 -1.28 -21.95
N PHE A 30 5.84 -0.52 -22.24
CA PHE A 30 6.70 0.09 -21.23
C PHE A 30 5.96 1.07 -20.30
N SER A 31 4.88 1.70 -20.75
CA SER A 31 4.06 2.56 -19.88
C SER A 31 3.24 1.79 -18.84
N PHE A 32 2.93 0.53 -19.11
CA PHE A 32 2.27 -0.36 -18.14
C PHE A 32 3.26 -1.03 -17.19
N LEU A 33 4.52 -1.22 -17.58
CA LEU A 33 5.56 -1.77 -16.71
C LEU A 33 5.82 -0.82 -15.52
N GLY A 34 5.98 -1.38 -14.34
CA GLY A 34 6.32 -0.65 -13.11
C GLY A 34 5.57 -1.10 -11.87
N PRO A 35 4.24 -1.21 -11.83
CA PRO A 35 3.52 -1.65 -10.64
C PRO A 35 4.02 -2.98 -10.08
N ALA A 36 4.22 -3.98 -10.94
CA ALA A 36 4.68 -5.28 -10.49
C ALA A 36 6.15 -5.28 -10.08
N TYR A 37 7.00 -4.40 -10.61
CA TYR A 37 8.37 -4.23 -10.12
C TYR A 37 8.40 -3.65 -8.70
N LEU A 38 7.54 -2.69 -8.40
CA LEU A 38 7.37 -2.19 -7.03
C LEU A 38 6.95 -3.32 -6.09
N VAL A 39 6.03 -4.17 -6.52
CA VAL A 39 5.53 -5.30 -5.74
C VAL A 39 6.60 -6.40 -5.59
N SER A 40 7.40 -6.67 -6.64
CA SER A 40 8.38 -7.76 -6.65
C SER A 40 9.50 -7.57 -5.64
N VAL A 41 9.77 -6.34 -5.23
CA VAL A 41 10.78 -6.03 -4.20
C VAL A 41 10.46 -6.67 -2.87
N GLY A 42 9.19 -6.69 -2.46
CA GLY A 42 8.79 -7.37 -1.23
C GLY A 42 9.05 -8.88 -1.26
N TYR A 43 9.24 -9.48 -2.43
CA TYR A 43 9.63 -10.89 -2.56
C TYR A 43 11.14 -11.14 -2.42
N MET A 44 11.94 -10.08 -2.25
CA MET A 44 13.40 -10.13 -2.13
C MET A 44 13.88 -9.44 -0.84
N ASP A 45 13.02 -9.31 0.15
CA ASP A 45 13.30 -8.64 1.41
C ASP A 45 14.30 -9.44 2.28
N PRO A 46 14.91 -8.84 3.30
CA PRO A 46 15.84 -9.54 4.19
C PRO A 46 15.26 -10.76 4.91
N GLY A 47 13.94 -10.85 5.08
CA GLY A 47 13.26 -12.01 5.64
C GLY A 47 13.33 -13.24 4.72
N ASN A 48 13.16 -13.04 3.40
CA ASN A 48 13.38 -14.08 2.39
C ASN A 48 14.83 -14.55 2.40
N TRP A 49 15.81 -13.65 2.54
CA TRP A 49 17.23 -14.01 2.59
C TRP A 49 17.54 -14.98 3.73
N ALA A 50 17.02 -14.72 4.93
CA ALA A 50 17.25 -15.59 6.08
C ALA A 50 16.71 -17.02 5.83
N THR A 51 15.52 -17.15 5.26
CA THR A 51 14.92 -18.46 4.97
C THR A 51 15.61 -19.19 3.83
N ASP A 52 16.04 -18.48 2.79
CA ASP A 52 16.75 -19.06 1.63
C ASP A 52 18.16 -19.50 1.99
N LEU A 53 18.89 -18.71 2.78
CA LEU A 53 20.20 -19.08 3.33
C LEU A 53 20.09 -20.33 4.21
N GLN A 54 19.12 -20.37 5.10
CA GLN A 54 18.91 -21.53 5.98
C GLN A 54 18.51 -22.77 5.17
N GLY A 55 17.64 -22.62 4.17
CA GLY A 55 17.25 -23.70 3.27
C GLY A 55 18.41 -24.27 2.49
N GLY A 56 19.21 -23.41 1.87
CA GLY A 56 20.38 -23.77 1.07
C GLY A 56 21.51 -24.38 1.90
N SER A 57 21.85 -23.81 3.06
CA SER A 57 22.94 -24.29 3.91
C SER A 57 22.65 -25.65 4.56
N LYS A 58 21.38 -25.93 4.92
CA LYS A 58 20.99 -27.18 5.58
C LYS A 58 20.63 -28.31 4.61
N PHE A 59 19.96 -28.00 3.51
CA PHE A 59 19.37 -28.99 2.60
C PHE A 59 19.92 -28.92 1.17
N GLY A 60 20.98 -28.12 0.95
CA GLY A 60 21.55 -27.96 -0.39
C GLY A 60 20.49 -27.42 -1.37
N TYR A 61 20.43 -28.01 -2.55
CA TYR A 61 19.52 -27.57 -3.60
C TYR A 61 18.08 -28.07 -3.47
N THR A 62 17.78 -28.91 -2.48
CA THR A 62 16.54 -29.69 -2.37
C THR A 62 15.28 -28.83 -2.30
N LEU A 63 15.37 -27.58 -1.81
CA LEU A 63 14.21 -26.70 -1.62
C LEU A 63 13.98 -25.68 -2.75
N ILE A 64 14.72 -25.77 -3.87
CA ILE A 64 14.53 -24.88 -5.03
C ILE A 64 13.10 -24.98 -5.60
N TRP A 65 12.53 -26.19 -5.62
CA TRP A 65 11.16 -26.38 -6.09
C TRP A 65 10.12 -25.65 -5.23
N VAL A 66 10.40 -25.46 -3.94
CA VAL A 66 9.54 -24.71 -3.03
C VAL A 66 9.50 -23.23 -3.43
N LEU A 67 10.66 -22.64 -3.77
CA LEU A 67 10.73 -21.26 -4.30
C LEU A 67 9.93 -21.13 -5.59
N LEU A 68 10.05 -22.10 -6.52
CA LEU A 68 9.28 -22.08 -7.76
C LEU A 68 7.77 -22.15 -7.48
N MET A 69 7.33 -23.05 -6.61
CA MET A 69 5.93 -23.17 -6.22
C MET A 69 5.42 -21.88 -5.57
N SER A 70 6.19 -21.27 -4.66
CA SER A 70 5.86 -20.00 -4.02
C SER A 70 5.71 -18.88 -5.05
N ASN A 71 6.61 -18.81 -6.03
CA ASN A 71 6.54 -17.82 -7.12
C ASN A 71 5.28 -18.01 -7.98
N LEU A 72 4.90 -19.25 -8.32
CA LEU A 72 3.69 -19.53 -9.08
C LEU A 72 2.42 -19.15 -8.29
N MET A 73 2.38 -19.45 -6.98
CA MET A 73 1.29 -19.01 -6.09
C MET A 73 1.22 -17.47 -6.03
N ALA A 74 2.35 -16.82 -5.84
CA ALA A 74 2.46 -15.37 -5.82
C ALA A 74 1.99 -14.74 -7.13
N LEU A 75 2.42 -15.27 -8.28
CA LEU A 75 2.03 -14.76 -9.60
C LEU A 75 0.51 -14.83 -9.81
N LEU A 76 -0.13 -15.95 -9.39
CA LEU A 76 -1.58 -16.06 -9.44
C LEU A 76 -2.26 -15.00 -8.56
N LEU A 77 -1.87 -14.91 -7.29
CA LEU A 77 -2.49 -13.99 -6.32
C LEU A 77 -2.29 -12.53 -6.71
N GLN A 78 -1.10 -12.16 -7.19
CA GLN A 78 -0.83 -10.80 -7.68
C GLN A 78 -1.65 -10.46 -8.93
N ASN A 79 -1.85 -11.42 -9.83
CA ASN A 79 -2.73 -11.21 -10.99
C ASN A 79 -4.20 -11.01 -10.54
N LEU A 80 -4.68 -11.74 -9.52
CA LEU A 80 -6.02 -11.51 -8.95
C LEU A 80 -6.13 -10.13 -8.31
N SER A 81 -5.10 -9.71 -7.59
CA SER A 81 -5.04 -8.38 -6.94
C SER A 81 -5.08 -7.25 -7.99
N ALA A 82 -4.24 -7.33 -9.00
CA ALA A 82 -4.25 -6.38 -10.11
C ALA A 82 -5.58 -6.36 -10.88
N ARG A 83 -6.19 -7.55 -11.09
CA ARG A 83 -7.51 -7.65 -11.71
C ARG A 83 -8.57 -6.90 -10.91
N LEU A 84 -8.56 -7.00 -9.58
CA LEU A 84 -9.45 -6.22 -8.71
C LEU A 84 -9.29 -4.71 -8.95
N GLY A 85 -8.05 -4.20 -8.91
CA GLY A 85 -7.75 -2.78 -9.11
C GLY A 85 -8.12 -2.28 -10.51
N ILE A 86 -7.77 -3.03 -11.56
CA ILE A 86 -8.03 -2.65 -12.96
C ILE A 86 -9.53 -2.66 -13.28
N VAL A 87 -10.23 -3.71 -12.88
CA VAL A 87 -11.65 -3.91 -13.26
C VAL A 87 -12.58 -3.09 -12.38
N ARG A 88 -12.49 -3.26 -11.06
CA ARG A 88 -13.40 -2.61 -10.11
C ARG A 88 -13.02 -1.15 -9.84
N GLY A 89 -11.74 -0.75 -10.08
CA GLY A 89 -11.25 0.58 -9.71
C GLY A 89 -11.25 0.80 -8.19
N ARG A 90 -11.03 -0.27 -7.43
CA ARG A 90 -10.90 -0.28 -5.96
C ARG A 90 -9.70 -1.13 -5.59
N ASP A 91 -8.91 -0.68 -4.63
CA ASP A 91 -7.93 -1.55 -4.02
C ASP A 91 -8.57 -2.53 -3.03
N LEU A 92 -7.78 -3.48 -2.54
CA LEU A 92 -8.26 -4.54 -1.66
C LEU A 92 -8.79 -4.00 -0.33
N ALA A 93 -8.17 -2.95 0.24
CA ALA A 93 -8.60 -2.33 1.49
C ALA A 93 -9.94 -1.59 1.32
N GLN A 94 -10.09 -0.85 0.22
CA GLN A 94 -11.35 -0.20 -0.15
C GLN A 94 -12.48 -1.21 -0.38
N ALA A 95 -12.18 -2.31 -1.09
CA ALA A 95 -13.14 -3.36 -1.35
C ALA A 95 -13.59 -4.05 -0.05
N ASN A 96 -12.68 -4.27 0.90
CA ASN A 96 -13.00 -4.77 2.24
C ASN A 96 -13.91 -3.80 2.99
N ARG A 97 -13.58 -2.51 3.02
CA ARG A 97 -14.38 -1.47 3.68
C ARG A 97 -15.81 -1.38 3.14
N GLU A 98 -15.98 -1.53 1.83
CA GLU A 98 -17.29 -1.50 1.19
C GLU A 98 -18.13 -2.75 1.51
N THR A 99 -17.49 -3.86 1.85
CA THR A 99 -18.13 -5.17 2.00
C THR A 99 -18.40 -5.54 3.45
N TYR A 100 -17.43 -5.29 4.34
CA TYR A 100 -17.50 -5.73 5.74
C TYR A 100 -18.06 -4.64 6.66
N PRO A 101 -18.75 -5.01 7.77
CA PRO A 101 -19.22 -4.06 8.78
C PRO A 101 -18.04 -3.39 9.50
N ARG A 102 -18.27 -2.19 10.04
CA ARG A 102 -17.24 -1.34 10.66
C ARG A 102 -16.32 -2.06 11.67
N PRO A 103 -16.82 -2.90 12.62
CA PRO A 103 -15.93 -3.57 13.57
C PRO A 103 -14.97 -4.56 12.88
N VAL A 104 -15.47 -5.37 11.94
CA VAL A 104 -14.67 -6.32 11.19
C VAL A 104 -13.64 -5.60 10.32
N ASN A 105 -14.07 -4.52 9.65
CA ASN A 105 -13.19 -3.67 8.85
C ASN A 105 -12.04 -3.08 9.70
N PHE A 106 -12.31 -2.64 10.92
CA PHE A 106 -11.30 -2.13 11.83
C PHE A 106 -10.34 -3.23 12.29
N MET A 107 -10.84 -4.45 12.58
CA MET A 107 -9.98 -5.60 12.91
C MET A 107 -9.05 -5.96 11.75
N LEU A 108 -9.56 -6.00 10.51
CA LEU A 108 -8.76 -6.24 9.31
C LEU A 108 -7.68 -5.16 9.10
N TYR A 109 -8.01 -3.91 9.37
CA TYR A 109 -7.08 -2.81 9.35
C TYR A 109 -5.94 -3.03 10.35
N ILE A 110 -6.26 -3.33 11.61
CA ILE A 110 -5.23 -3.57 12.66
C ILE A 110 -4.32 -4.73 12.29
N LEU A 111 -4.87 -5.85 11.81
CA LEU A 111 -4.07 -7.00 11.36
C LEU A 111 -3.13 -6.63 10.21
N ALA A 112 -3.60 -5.83 9.25
CA ALA A 112 -2.79 -5.37 8.13
C ALA A 112 -1.68 -4.41 8.59
N GLU A 113 -1.96 -3.47 9.51
CA GLU A 113 -0.95 -2.54 10.06
C GLU A 113 0.11 -3.28 10.90
N ILE A 114 -0.28 -4.29 11.68
CA ILE A 114 0.67 -5.13 12.42
C ILE A 114 1.60 -5.87 11.46
N ALA A 115 1.06 -6.42 10.37
CA ALA A 115 1.86 -7.09 9.34
C ALA A 115 2.84 -6.11 8.66
N ILE A 116 2.39 -4.90 8.33
CA ILE A 116 3.24 -3.87 7.72
C ILE A 116 4.35 -3.42 8.69
N ALA A 117 4.03 -3.24 9.98
CA ALA A 117 5.03 -2.91 11.00
C ALA A 117 6.08 -4.04 11.17
N ALA A 118 5.65 -5.30 11.06
CA ALA A 118 6.56 -6.45 11.08
C ALA A 118 7.47 -6.49 9.84
N THR A 119 6.95 -6.13 8.66
CA THR A 119 7.77 -5.96 7.45
C THR A 119 8.82 -4.86 7.64
N ASP A 120 8.39 -3.69 8.11
CA ASP A 120 9.28 -2.54 8.32
C ASP A 120 10.39 -2.86 9.35
N LEU A 121 10.08 -3.68 10.37
CA LEU A 121 11.08 -4.21 11.32
C LEU A 121 12.14 -5.05 10.59
N ALA A 122 11.73 -5.98 9.73
CA ALA A 122 12.67 -6.82 8.97
C ALA A 122 13.55 -5.98 8.03
N GLU A 123 12.98 -4.97 7.39
CA GLU A 123 13.68 -4.05 6.50
C GLU A 123 14.73 -3.20 7.24
N VAL A 124 14.36 -2.65 8.41
CA VAL A 124 15.28 -1.92 9.31
C VAL A 124 16.45 -2.79 9.72
N LEU A 125 16.17 -4.01 10.19
CA LEU A 125 17.20 -4.95 10.62
C LEU A 125 18.10 -5.37 9.46
N GLY A 126 17.53 -5.72 8.31
CA GLY A 126 18.30 -6.11 7.12
C GLY A 126 19.23 -5.00 6.64
N MET A 127 18.72 -3.76 6.53
CA MET A 127 19.54 -2.61 6.18
C MET A 127 20.64 -2.35 7.21
N ALA A 128 20.33 -2.41 8.50
CA ALA A 128 21.30 -2.20 9.57
C ALA A 128 22.40 -3.27 9.55
N ILE A 129 22.04 -4.54 9.33
CA ILE A 129 23.01 -5.63 9.13
C ILE A 129 23.90 -5.32 7.90
N GLY A 130 23.31 -4.96 6.76
CA GLY A 130 24.08 -4.62 5.55
C GLY A 130 25.05 -3.48 5.78
N ILE A 131 24.65 -2.41 6.50
CA ILE A 131 25.54 -1.29 6.87
C ILE A 131 26.65 -1.78 7.79
N GLN A 132 26.34 -2.58 8.82
CA GLN A 132 27.35 -3.18 9.71
C GLN A 132 28.37 -4.01 8.94
N LEU A 133 27.92 -4.90 8.05
CA LEU A 133 28.78 -5.78 7.26
C LEU A 133 29.70 -5.02 6.30
N LEU A 134 29.22 -3.90 5.74
CA LEU A 134 29.98 -3.09 4.80
C LEU A 134 30.98 -2.15 5.48
N THR A 135 30.58 -1.56 6.61
CA THR A 135 31.33 -0.45 7.26
C THR A 135 32.01 -0.85 8.56
N GLY A 136 31.59 -1.96 9.20
CA GLY A 136 32.03 -2.37 10.53
C GLY A 136 31.38 -1.57 11.68
N LEU A 137 30.41 -0.68 11.40
CA LEU A 137 29.71 0.07 12.42
C LEU A 137 28.87 -0.87 13.31
N PRO A 138 28.76 -0.63 14.63
CA PRO A 138 27.82 -1.35 15.49
C PRO A 138 26.40 -1.29 14.97
N LEU A 139 25.65 -2.38 15.11
CA LEU A 139 24.28 -2.52 14.56
C LEU A 139 23.32 -1.42 15.02
N VAL A 140 23.45 -0.95 16.27
CA VAL A 140 22.65 0.16 16.83
C VAL A 140 22.75 1.41 15.95
N TRP A 141 23.97 1.76 15.49
CA TRP A 141 24.15 2.89 14.58
C TRP A 141 23.58 2.60 13.18
N GLY A 142 23.70 1.37 12.71
CA GLY A 142 23.04 0.93 11.48
C GLY A 142 21.53 1.19 11.53
N VAL A 143 20.85 0.77 12.60
CA VAL A 143 19.43 1.03 12.83
C VAL A 143 19.11 2.52 12.86
N CYS A 144 19.92 3.33 13.57
CA CYS A 144 19.71 4.79 13.59
C CYS A 144 19.86 5.43 12.20
N ILE A 145 20.83 4.99 11.40
CA ILE A 145 21.05 5.50 10.04
C ILE A 145 19.83 5.20 9.14
N THR A 146 19.14 4.09 9.36
CA THR A 146 17.94 3.77 8.55
C THR A 146 16.81 4.79 8.68
N VAL A 147 16.82 5.67 9.70
CA VAL A 147 15.87 6.78 9.82
C VAL A 147 16.00 7.76 8.64
N LEU A 148 17.23 7.94 8.13
CA LEU A 148 17.50 8.85 7.00
C LEU A 148 16.79 8.44 5.72
N ASP A 149 16.48 7.16 5.58
CA ASP A 149 15.69 6.58 4.52
C ASP A 149 14.30 7.23 4.35
N THR A 150 13.73 7.69 5.48
CA THR A 150 12.48 8.46 5.47
C THR A 150 12.55 9.70 4.58
N PHE A 151 13.67 10.42 4.61
CA PHE A 151 13.84 11.63 3.81
C PHE A 151 14.02 11.31 2.32
N LEU A 152 14.75 10.23 2.01
CA LEU A 152 14.97 9.78 0.64
C LEU A 152 13.62 9.44 -0.02
N LEU A 153 12.74 8.71 0.68
CA LEU A 153 11.44 8.37 0.10
C LEU A 153 10.55 9.59 -0.10
N LEU A 154 10.49 10.50 0.88
CA LEU A 154 9.72 11.75 0.72
C LEU A 154 10.20 12.54 -0.50
N TYR A 155 11.51 12.54 -0.76
CA TYR A 155 12.08 13.14 -1.95
C TYR A 155 11.62 12.41 -3.22
N LEU A 156 11.69 11.07 -3.23
CA LEU A 156 11.24 10.25 -4.36
C LEU A 156 9.74 10.40 -4.65
N GLN A 157 8.89 10.47 -3.62
CA GLN A 157 7.46 10.72 -3.79
C GLN A 157 7.18 12.05 -4.49
N ARG A 158 7.90 13.12 -4.12
CA ARG A 158 7.80 14.43 -4.79
C ARG A 158 8.22 14.40 -6.26
N MET A 159 9.10 13.49 -6.64
CA MET A 159 9.55 13.32 -8.02
C MET A 159 8.54 12.58 -8.92
N GLY A 160 7.51 12.00 -8.32
CA GLY A 160 6.44 11.26 -9.00
C GLY A 160 6.72 9.77 -9.19
N ILE A 161 5.64 9.01 -9.42
CA ILE A 161 5.65 7.54 -9.43
C ILE A 161 6.67 6.92 -10.40
N ARG A 162 6.85 7.50 -11.60
CA ARG A 162 7.78 6.97 -12.61
C ARG A 162 9.24 7.02 -12.20
N LYS A 163 9.66 8.08 -11.51
CA LYS A 163 11.05 8.17 -11.03
C LYS A 163 11.27 7.23 -9.86
N MET A 164 10.27 7.05 -9.02
CA MET A 164 10.30 6.08 -7.94
C MET A 164 10.37 4.64 -8.48
N GLU A 165 9.59 4.29 -9.50
CA GLU A 165 9.68 3.00 -10.20
C GLU A 165 11.09 2.78 -10.78
N ALA A 166 11.66 3.78 -11.45
CA ALA A 166 13.00 3.70 -12.01
C ALA A 166 14.08 3.50 -10.93
N PHE A 167 13.98 4.20 -9.81
CA PHE A 167 14.89 4.05 -8.68
C PHE A 167 14.83 2.61 -8.13
N ILE A 168 13.64 2.07 -7.93
CA ILE A 168 13.45 0.70 -7.43
C ILE A 168 14.00 -0.33 -8.41
N ILE A 169 13.71 -0.19 -9.71
CA ILE A 169 14.25 -1.08 -10.75
C ILE A 169 15.80 -1.06 -10.72
N THR A 170 16.41 0.09 -10.46
CA THR A 170 17.85 0.20 -10.31
C THR A 170 18.35 -0.60 -9.10
N LEU A 171 17.68 -0.50 -7.94
CA LEU A 171 18.05 -1.27 -6.75
C LEU A 171 17.88 -2.78 -6.97
N VAL A 172 16.79 -3.21 -7.60
CA VAL A 172 16.59 -4.61 -8.02
C VAL A 172 17.71 -5.07 -8.94
N GLY A 173 18.13 -4.21 -9.87
CA GLY A 173 19.27 -4.47 -10.75
C GLY A 173 20.57 -4.67 -9.96
N VAL A 174 20.83 -3.84 -8.95
CA VAL A 174 22.01 -3.99 -8.07
C VAL A 174 21.99 -5.34 -7.35
N VAL A 175 20.84 -5.72 -6.77
CA VAL A 175 20.69 -7.03 -6.08
C VAL A 175 20.92 -8.18 -7.07
N ALA A 176 20.24 -8.15 -8.22
CA ALA A 176 20.33 -9.22 -9.22
C ALA A 176 21.76 -9.38 -9.78
N VAL A 177 22.45 -8.27 -10.09
CA VAL A 177 23.84 -8.30 -10.59
C VAL A 177 24.79 -8.79 -9.51
N SER A 178 24.62 -8.36 -8.25
CA SER A 178 25.46 -8.83 -7.14
C SER A 178 25.39 -10.34 -6.99
N PHE A 179 24.17 -10.92 -6.93
CA PHE A 179 24.02 -12.37 -6.82
C PHE A 179 24.41 -13.13 -8.09
N LEU A 180 24.24 -12.55 -9.27
CA LEU A 180 24.76 -13.14 -10.49
C LEU A 180 26.29 -13.30 -10.44
N ILE A 181 27.01 -12.28 -9.97
CA ILE A 181 28.48 -12.35 -9.80
C ILE A 181 28.84 -13.40 -8.76
N GLU A 182 28.13 -13.44 -7.61
CA GLU A 182 28.37 -14.43 -6.55
C GLU A 182 28.13 -15.87 -7.01
N ILE A 183 27.09 -16.12 -7.81
CA ILE A 183 26.82 -17.43 -8.41
C ILE A 183 27.94 -17.85 -9.38
N ILE A 184 28.44 -16.91 -10.21
CA ILE A 184 29.55 -17.18 -11.13
C ILE A 184 30.82 -17.55 -10.34
N LEU A 185 31.07 -16.89 -9.21
CA LEU A 185 32.21 -17.19 -8.33
C LEU A 185 32.03 -18.53 -7.59
N ALA A 186 30.80 -18.86 -7.18
CA ALA A 186 30.49 -20.09 -6.46
C ALA A 186 30.50 -21.36 -7.32
N GLN A 187 30.38 -21.22 -8.65
CA GLN A 187 30.39 -22.32 -9.64
C GLN A 187 29.53 -23.53 -9.23
N PRO A 188 28.20 -23.35 -9.02
CA PRO A 188 27.33 -24.42 -8.60
C PRO A 188 27.25 -25.54 -9.65
N ASN A 189 27.05 -26.78 -9.20
CA ASN A 189 26.80 -27.89 -10.09
C ASN A 189 25.37 -27.80 -10.68
N LEU A 190 25.27 -27.42 -11.96
CA LEU A 190 23.98 -27.21 -12.62
C LEU A 190 23.11 -28.47 -12.69
N ALA A 191 23.69 -29.67 -12.70
CA ALA A 191 22.90 -30.90 -12.66
C ALA A 191 22.21 -31.10 -11.30
N GLU A 192 22.90 -30.78 -10.20
CA GLU A 192 22.33 -30.82 -8.86
C GLU A 192 21.27 -29.72 -8.64
N VAL A 193 21.52 -28.51 -9.18
CA VAL A 193 20.53 -27.43 -9.21
C VAL A 193 19.26 -27.88 -9.95
N GLY A 194 19.42 -28.54 -11.12
CA GLY A 194 18.32 -29.10 -11.88
C GLY A 194 17.54 -30.17 -11.10
N ALA A 195 18.23 -31.03 -10.35
CA ALA A 195 17.60 -32.02 -9.48
C ALA A 195 16.80 -31.38 -8.32
N GLY A 196 17.19 -30.19 -7.86
CA GLY A 196 16.49 -29.42 -6.83
C GLY A 196 15.09 -28.95 -7.21
N PHE A 197 14.71 -29.03 -8.50
CA PHE A 197 13.33 -28.76 -8.93
C PHE A 197 12.38 -29.97 -8.75
N ILE A 198 12.91 -31.15 -8.34
CA ILE A 198 12.07 -32.32 -8.07
C ILE A 198 11.52 -32.21 -6.64
N PRO A 199 10.17 -32.24 -6.46
CA PRO A 199 9.55 -32.08 -5.14
C PRO A 199 9.95 -33.21 -4.19
N THR A 200 10.72 -32.88 -3.16
CA THR A 200 11.14 -33.83 -2.11
C THR A 200 11.24 -33.11 -0.76
N PHE A 201 10.94 -33.85 0.33
CA PHE A 201 11.20 -33.40 1.69
C PHE A 201 12.02 -34.47 2.39
N PRO A 202 13.32 -34.27 2.63
CA PRO A 202 14.17 -35.24 3.29
C PRO A 202 13.73 -35.56 4.71
N ASN A 203 13.22 -34.59 5.44
CA ASN A 203 12.79 -34.73 6.83
C ASN A 203 11.78 -33.63 7.22
N ASN A 204 11.29 -33.66 8.48
CA ASN A 204 10.35 -32.68 9.01
C ASN A 204 10.96 -31.28 9.16
N GLU A 205 12.27 -31.16 9.35
CA GLU A 205 12.95 -29.87 9.43
C GLU A 205 12.98 -29.18 8.05
N ALA A 206 13.21 -29.94 6.97
CA ALA A 206 13.10 -29.42 5.60
C ALA A 206 11.69 -28.90 5.29
N LEU A 207 10.66 -29.61 5.75
CA LEU A 207 9.28 -29.16 5.64
C LEU A 207 9.03 -27.86 6.42
N TYR A 208 9.59 -27.72 7.63
CA TYR A 208 9.47 -26.51 8.44
C TYR A 208 10.11 -25.30 7.75
N ILE A 209 11.33 -25.46 7.22
CA ILE A 209 12.00 -24.40 6.47
C ILE A 209 11.25 -24.08 5.16
N ALA A 210 10.71 -25.08 4.46
CA ALA A 210 9.87 -24.86 3.29
C ALA A 210 8.62 -24.02 3.60
N ILE A 211 7.98 -24.25 4.76
CA ILE A 211 6.88 -23.42 5.25
C ILE A 211 7.34 -21.97 5.44
N GLY A 212 8.53 -21.77 6.02
CA GLY A 212 9.15 -20.46 6.18
C GLY A 212 9.39 -19.76 4.84
N ILE A 213 9.96 -20.46 3.85
CA ILE A 213 10.18 -19.94 2.48
C ILE A 213 8.85 -19.51 1.82
N ILE A 214 7.81 -20.35 1.90
CA ILE A 214 6.50 -20.05 1.34
C ILE A 214 5.88 -18.82 2.03
N GLY A 215 5.94 -18.78 3.36
CA GLY A 215 5.38 -17.69 4.17
C GLY A 215 6.09 -16.35 3.92
N ALA A 216 7.42 -16.37 3.81
CA ALA A 216 8.22 -15.20 3.49
C ALA A 216 7.98 -14.71 2.05
N THR A 217 7.76 -15.62 1.09
CA THR A 217 7.57 -15.26 -0.31
C THR A 217 6.19 -14.64 -0.57
N VAL A 218 5.09 -15.20 -0.04
CA VAL A 218 3.74 -14.71 -0.34
C VAL A 218 3.30 -13.66 0.69
N MET A 219 3.59 -12.40 0.42
CA MET A 219 3.33 -11.30 1.37
C MET A 219 1.95 -10.67 1.20
N PRO A 220 1.17 -10.53 2.28
CA PRO A 220 -0.19 -9.98 2.22
C PRO A 220 -0.23 -8.50 1.84
N HIS A 221 0.70 -7.67 2.35
CA HIS A 221 0.72 -6.23 2.07
C HIS A 221 0.95 -5.93 0.57
N ASN A 222 1.65 -6.81 -0.15
CA ASN A 222 1.85 -6.71 -1.58
C ASN A 222 0.55 -6.89 -2.38
N LEU A 223 -0.46 -7.60 -1.84
CA LEU A 223 -1.78 -7.70 -2.48
C LEU A 223 -2.54 -6.38 -2.40
N TYR A 224 -2.46 -5.69 -1.25
CA TYR A 224 -3.03 -4.33 -1.12
C TYR A 224 -2.31 -3.36 -2.06
N LEU A 225 -0.99 -3.39 -2.05
CA LEU A 225 -0.14 -2.53 -2.86
C LEU A 225 -0.44 -2.67 -4.36
N HIS A 226 -0.46 -3.88 -4.89
CA HIS A 226 -0.65 -4.12 -6.32
C HIS A 226 -2.02 -3.66 -6.80
N SER A 227 -3.09 -3.97 -6.04
CA SER A 227 -4.45 -3.54 -6.38
C SER A 227 -4.61 -2.01 -6.46
N ALA A 228 -3.81 -1.25 -5.71
CA ALA A 228 -3.79 0.20 -5.76
C ALA A 228 -2.85 0.73 -6.87
N LEU A 229 -1.63 0.19 -7.00
CA LEU A 229 -0.63 0.68 -7.96
C LEU A 229 -1.09 0.57 -9.41
N VAL A 230 -1.85 -0.46 -9.77
CA VAL A 230 -2.38 -0.60 -11.14
C VAL A 230 -3.33 0.55 -11.51
N GLN A 231 -3.92 1.22 -10.52
CA GLN A 231 -4.81 2.36 -10.72
C GLN A 231 -4.06 3.68 -11.01
N THR A 232 -2.74 3.69 -10.89
CA THR A 232 -1.91 4.82 -11.33
C THR A 232 -1.89 4.97 -12.85
N ARG A 233 -2.26 3.93 -13.59
CA ARG A 233 -2.31 3.91 -15.06
C ARG A 233 -3.66 4.40 -15.56
N LYS A 234 -3.64 5.42 -16.42
CA LYS A 234 -4.84 5.94 -17.08
C LYS A 234 -5.23 5.03 -18.24
N ILE A 235 -6.24 4.20 -18.03
CA ILE A 235 -6.71 3.21 -19.01
C ILE A 235 -8.05 3.64 -19.64
N HIS A 236 -8.34 3.11 -20.83
CA HIS A 236 -9.71 3.21 -21.39
C HIS A 236 -10.63 2.23 -20.65
N ARG A 237 -11.70 2.73 -20.06
CA ARG A 237 -12.71 1.92 -19.33
C ARG A 237 -13.68 1.17 -20.28
N THR A 238 -13.23 0.82 -21.48
CA THR A 238 -13.93 -0.05 -22.43
C THR A 238 -13.51 -1.51 -22.22
N GLN A 239 -14.33 -2.45 -22.69
CA GLN A 239 -14.00 -3.88 -22.60
C GLN A 239 -12.62 -4.20 -23.21
N ALA A 240 -12.32 -3.65 -24.38
CA ALA A 240 -11.02 -3.83 -25.05
C ALA A 240 -9.87 -3.22 -24.22
N GLY A 241 -10.06 -2.01 -23.66
CA GLY A 241 -9.06 -1.33 -22.86
C GLY A 241 -8.73 -2.07 -21.56
N ILE A 242 -9.75 -2.57 -20.85
CA ILE A 242 -9.57 -3.38 -19.64
C ILE A 242 -8.88 -4.71 -19.96
N THR A 243 -9.30 -5.41 -21.03
CA THR A 243 -8.65 -6.65 -21.47
C THR A 243 -7.17 -6.44 -21.77
N GLN A 244 -6.84 -5.34 -22.46
CA GLN A 244 -5.45 -5.00 -22.77
C GLN A 244 -4.64 -4.65 -21.51
N ALA A 245 -5.22 -3.89 -20.58
CA ALA A 245 -4.58 -3.56 -19.30
C ALA A 245 -4.28 -4.83 -18.48
N LEU A 246 -5.22 -5.77 -18.40
CA LEU A 246 -5.02 -7.07 -17.74
C LEU A 246 -3.89 -7.89 -18.39
N LYS A 247 -3.81 -7.91 -19.74
CA LYS A 247 -2.75 -8.61 -20.46
C LYS A 247 -1.38 -8.00 -20.19
N PHE A 248 -1.26 -6.67 -20.24
CA PHE A 248 0.02 -6.00 -20.00
C PHE A 248 0.46 -6.11 -18.53
N ASN A 249 -0.48 -6.02 -17.58
CA ASN A 249 -0.18 -6.26 -16.19
C ASN A 249 0.29 -7.71 -15.93
N LEU A 250 -0.30 -8.70 -16.60
CA LEU A 250 0.18 -10.08 -16.48
C LEU A 250 1.63 -10.21 -16.96
N ILE A 251 2.00 -9.53 -18.06
CA ILE A 251 3.38 -9.52 -18.57
C ILE A 251 4.31 -8.84 -17.54
N ASP A 252 3.92 -7.68 -17.03
CA ASP A 252 4.65 -6.95 -15.99
C ASP A 252 4.90 -7.83 -14.76
N SER A 253 3.85 -8.44 -14.23
CA SER A 253 3.93 -9.34 -13.06
C SER A 253 4.78 -10.57 -13.32
N THR A 254 4.66 -11.18 -14.51
CA THR A 254 5.45 -12.37 -14.87
C THR A 254 6.93 -12.04 -14.91
N ILE A 255 7.32 -10.93 -15.55
CA ILE A 255 8.73 -10.53 -15.64
C ILE A 255 9.26 -10.18 -14.24
N ALA A 256 8.58 -9.30 -13.51
CA ALA A 256 9.05 -8.80 -12.22
C ALA A 256 9.18 -9.89 -11.15
N LEU A 257 8.17 -10.76 -11.02
CA LEU A 257 8.19 -11.85 -10.03
C LEU A 257 9.18 -12.96 -10.40
N ASN A 258 9.41 -13.23 -11.69
CA ASN A 258 10.45 -14.19 -12.07
C ASN A 258 11.86 -13.64 -11.81
N ILE A 259 12.09 -12.33 -11.94
CA ILE A 259 13.36 -11.72 -11.52
C ILE A 259 13.55 -11.92 -10.00
N ALA A 260 12.52 -11.68 -9.19
CA ALA A 260 12.57 -11.94 -7.75
C ALA A 260 12.83 -13.43 -7.43
N PHE A 261 12.17 -14.34 -8.14
CA PHE A 261 12.42 -15.76 -8.02
C PHE A 261 13.89 -16.12 -8.30
N PHE A 262 14.48 -15.59 -9.38
CA PHE A 262 15.88 -15.85 -9.70
C PHE A 262 16.84 -15.30 -8.64
N VAL A 263 16.53 -14.16 -8.02
CA VAL A 263 17.33 -13.62 -6.91
C VAL A 263 17.26 -14.56 -5.71
N ASN A 264 16.08 -14.97 -5.28
CA ASN A 264 15.92 -15.90 -4.14
C ASN A 264 16.54 -17.27 -4.43
N ALA A 265 16.34 -17.79 -5.64
CA ALA A 265 16.99 -19.02 -6.07
C ALA A 265 18.52 -18.88 -6.06
N ALA A 266 19.08 -17.72 -6.45
CA ALA A 266 20.50 -17.46 -6.39
C ALA A 266 21.03 -17.46 -4.95
N ILE A 267 20.30 -16.87 -3.99
CA ILE A 267 20.66 -16.90 -2.56
C ILE A 267 20.69 -18.36 -2.04
N LEU A 268 19.66 -19.14 -2.29
CA LEU A 268 19.58 -20.55 -1.90
C LEU A 268 20.69 -21.37 -2.57
N ILE A 269 20.92 -21.19 -3.86
CA ILE A 269 21.98 -21.88 -4.64
C ILE A 269 23.36 -21.52 -4.12
N LEU A 270 23.60 -20.23 -3.83
CA LEU A 270 24.85 -19.76 -3.23
C LEU A 270 25.11 -20.44 -1.88
N ALA A 271 24.10 -20.46 -1.01
CA ALA A 271 24.18 -21.12 0.29
C ALA A 271 24.44 -22.62 0.15
N ALA A 272 23.80 -23.28 -0.81
CA ALA A 272 24.01 -24.70 -1.08
C ALA A 272 25.42 -24.98 -1.61
N ALA A 273 25.89 -24.19 -2.58
CA ALA A 273 27.21 -24.37 -3.20
C ALA A 273 28.37 -24.09 -2.23
N VAL A 274 28.20 -23.05 -1.39
CA VAL A 274 29.29 -22.55 -0.54
C VAL A 274 29.27 -23.17 0.84
N PHE A 275 28.11 -23.27 1.50
CA PHE A 275 28.03 -23.70 2.90
C PHE A 275 27.71 -25.20 3.04
N PHE A 276 26.67 -25.70 2.34
CA PHE A 276 26.29 -27.11 2.42
C PHE A 276 27.43 -28.03 1.97
N LYS A 277 28.05 -27.76 0.81
CA LYS A 277 29.13 -28.58 0.26
C LYS A 277 30.42 -28.57 1.09
N THR A 278 30.66 -27.50 1.85
CA THR A 278 31.85 -27.39 2.71
C THR A 278 31.60 -27.89 4.14
N GLY A 279 30.42 -28.46 4.42
CA GLY A 279 30.06 -29.00 5.74
C GLY A 279 29.61 -27.95 6.76
N ASN A 280 29.47 -26.66 6.32
CA ASN A 280 28.99 -25.57 7.17
C ASN A 280 27.46 -25.51 7.17
N SER A 281 26.78 -26.64 7.40
CA SER A 281 25.31 -26.78 7.37
C SER A 281 24.57 -26.01 8.49
N GLY A 282 25.32 -25.48 9.48
CA GLY A 282 24.76 -24.67 10.58
C GLY A 282 24.58 -23.19 10.27
N VAL A 283 25.03 -22.71 9.10
CA VAL A 283 24.91 -21.29 8.71
C VAL A 283 23.45 -20.95 8.49
N ALA A 284 22.83 -20.35 9.51
CA ALA A 284 21.45 -19.89 9.48
C ALA A 284 21.34 -18.36 9.53
N GLN A 285 22.44 -17.70 9.87
CA GLN A 285 22.48 -16.26 10.12
C GLN A 285 23.12 -15.51 8.96
N ILE A 286 22.53 -14.37 8.58
CA ILE A 286 23.05 -13.49 7.52
C ILE A 286 24.48 -13.05 7.82
N HIS A 287 24.78 -12.74 9.09
CA HIS A 287 26.10 -12.31 9.53
C HIS A 287 27.18 -13.41 9.40
N GLU A 288 26.82 -14.67 9.73
CA GLU A 288 27.71 -15.82 9.55
C GLU A 288 27.98 -16.10 8.07
N ALA A 289 26.94 -16.06 7.25
CA ALA A 289 27.06 -16.22 5.80
C ALA A 289 28.08 -15.24 5.22
N HIS A 290 27.97 -13.95 5.54
CA HIS A 290 28.89 -12.91 5.10
C HIS A 290 30.34 -13.19 5.50
N LYS A 291 30.61 -13.59 6.76
CA LYS A 291 31.96 -13.91 7.24
C LYS A 291 32.61 -15.08 6.50
N LEU A 292 31.81 -16.05 6.11
CA LEU A 292 32.29 -17.26 5.44
C LEU A 292 32.45 -17.10 3.92
N LEU A 293 31.82 -16.09 3.29
CA LEU A 293 31.91 -15.88 1.84
C LEU A 293 33.34 -15.61 1.37
N ALA A 294 34.10 -14.77 2.09
CA ALA A 294 35.47 -14.43 1.68
C ALA A 294 36.40 -15.64 1.68
N PRO A 295 36.53 -16.44 2.78
CA PRO A 295 37.45 -17.58 2.79
C PRO A 295 36.99 -18.71 1.87
N LEU A 296 35.66 -18.91 1.68
CA LEU A 296 35.14 -20.01 0.86
C LEU A 296 35.17 -19.71 -0.65
N LEU A 297 34.96 -18.47 -1.05
CA LEU A 297 35.04 -18.05 -2.45
C LEU A 297 36.42 -17.51 -2.86
N GLY A 298 37.34 -17.38 -1.92
CA GLY A 298 38.71 -16.91 -2.19
C GLY A 298 38.80 -15.44 -2.67
N THR A 299 37.78 -14.63 -2.38
CA THR A 299 37.70 -13.23 -2.82
C THR A 299 37.05 -12.33 -1.77
N THR A 300 37.60 -11.10 -1.64
CA THR A 300 37.01 -10.05 -0.79
C THR A 300 35.87 -9.30 -1.47
N LEU A 301 35.60 -9.58 -2.74
CA LEU A 301 34.51 -8.94 -3.50
C LEU A 301 33.15 -9.49 -3.10
N ALA A 302 33.00 -10.82 -2.94
CA ALA A 302 31.73 -11.45 -2.64
C ALA A 302 31.06 -10.92 -1.36
N PRO A 303 31.71 -10.85 -0.18
CA PRO A 303 31.06 -10.29 1.01
C PRO A 303 30.66 -8.81 0.85
N LYS A 304 31.40 -8.01 0.06
CA LYS A 304 31.02 -6.63 -0.23
C LYS A 304 29.77 -6.57 -1.10
N LEU A 305 29.68 -7.40 -2.15
CA LEU A 305 28.50 -7.50 -3.00
C LEU A 305 27.27 -7.95 -2.21
N PHE A 306 27.43 -8.95 -1.34
CA PHE A 306 26.39 -9.43 -0.44
C PHE A 306 25.86 -8.30 0.45
N ALA A 307 26.74 -7.53 1.10
CA ALA A 307 26.34 -6.41 1.96
C ALA A 307 25.64 -5.28 1.17
N ILE A 308 26.16 -4.92 -0.03
CA ILE A 308 25.54 -3.92 -0.91
C ILE A 308 24.15 -4.39 -1.36
N ALA A 309 24.03 -5.66 -1.75
CA ALA A 309 22.75 -6.22 -2.16
C ALA A 309 21.73 -6.23 -1.01
N LEU A 310 22.16 -6.52 0.22
CA LEU A 310 21.30 -6.49 1.40
C LEU A 310 20.79 -5.08 1.72
N ILE A 311 21.66 -4.07 1.63
CA ILE A 311 21.26 -2.66 1.79
C ILE A 311 20.27 -2.28 0.69
N ALA A 312 20.54 -2.64 -0.57
CA ALA A 312 19.66 -2.32 -1.69
C ALA A 312 18.29 -3.02 -1.57
N ALA A 313 18.26 -4.27 -1.11
CA ALA A 313 17.04 -5.02 -0.85
C ALA A 313 16.21 -4.36 0.28
N GLY A 314 16.82 -4.06 1.42
CA GLY A 314 16.15 -3.37 2.52
C GLY A 314 15.64 -1.98 2.13
N GLN A 315 16.45 -1.19 1.39
CA GLN A 315 16.08 0.13 0.91
C GLN A 315 14.87 0.09 -0.05
N SER A 316 14.87 -0.82 -0.99
CA SER A 316 13.80 -0.95 -1.96
C SER A 316 12.50 -1.46 -1.31
N SER A 317 12.59 -2.41 -0.39
CA SER A 317 11.46 -2.97 0.34
C SER A 317 10.81 -1.93 1.27
N THR A 318 11.59 -1.10 1.97
CA THR A 318 11.07 0.00 2.80
C THR A 318 10.17 0.97 2.01
N ILE A 319 10.50 1.25 0.75
CA ILE A 319 9.67 2.11 -0.10
C ILE A 319 8.29 1.47 -0.32
N THR A 320 8.26 0.19 -0.63
CA THR A 320 7.03 -0.54 -0.94
C THR A 320 6.18 -0.80 0.30
N GLY A 321 6.79 -1.15 1.43
CA GLY A 321 6.13 -1.29 2.73
C GLY A 321 5.42 -0.01 3.18
N THR A 322 6.09 1.14 3.01
CA THR A 322 5.48 2.44 3.32
C THR A 322 4.28 2.76 2.43
N LEU A 323 4.37 2.51 1.12
CA LEU A 323 3.25 2.72 0.21
C LEU A 323 2.08 1.78 0.55
N ALA A 324 2.38 0.51 0.84
CA ALA A 324 1.36 -0.46 1.24
C ALA A 324 0.62 0.00 2.49
N GLY A 325 1.35 0.48 3.49
CA GLY A 325 0.76 1.03 4.68
C GLY A 325 -0.10 2.27 4.42
N GLN A 326 0.30 3.19 3.53
CA GLN A 326 -0.52 4.33 3.14
C GLN A 326 -1.84 3.88 2.50
N ILE A 327 -1.78 2.92 1.58
CA ILE A 327 -2.95 2.33 0.92
C ILE A 327 -3.89 1.68 1.92
N VAL A 328 -3.35 0.90 2.86
CA VAL A 328 -4.13 0.21 3.89
C VAL A 328 -4.87 1.21 4.77
N MET A 329 -4.20 2.25 5.25
CA MET A 329 -4.82 3.27 6.09
C MET A 329 -5.88 4.08 5.33
N GLU A 330 -5.58 4.59 4.14
CA GLU A 330 -6.50 5.36 3.32
C GLU A 330 -7.68 4.48 2.87
N GLY A 331 -7.40 3.24 2.47
CA GLY A 331 -8.40 2.29 2.01
C GLY A 331 -9.40 1.89 3.11
N TYR A 332 -8.93 1.49 4.29
CA TYR A 332 -9.78 1.05 5.38
C TYR A 332 -10.46 2.18 6.14
N LEU A 333 -9.74 3.26 6.46
CA LEU A 333 -10.19 4.29 7.39
C LEU A 333 -10.62 5.61 6.74
N ARG A 334 -10.31 5.83 5.45
CA ARG A 334 -10.45 7.14 4.77
C ARG A 334 -9.65 8.25 5.47
N LEU A 335 -8.63 7.89 6.24
CA LEU A 335 -7.78 8.84 6.92
C LEU A 335 -6.62 9.23 6.00
N ARG A 336 -6.50 10.52 5.72
CA ARG A 336 -5.35 11.11 5.07
C ARG A 336 -4.55 11.85 6.13
N ILE A 337 -3.54 11.17 6.63
CA ILE A 337 -2.54 11.78 7.52
C ILE A 337 -1.40 12.27 6.63
N ASN A 338 -0.79 13.41 7.01
CA ASN A 338 0.40 13.88 6.31
C ASN A 338 1.41 12.71 6.16
N PRO A 339 1.84 12.38 4.94
CA PRO A 339 2.72 11.23 4.68
C PRO A 339 3.96 11.21 5.56
N TRP A 340 4.51 12.40 5.90
CA TRP A 340 5.66 12.51 6.78
C TRP A 340 5.38 12.03 8.22
N VAL A 341 4.28 12.48 8.82
CA VAL A 341 3.91 12.11 10.22
C VAL A 341 3.65 10.61 10.29
N ARG A 342 2.87 10.07 9.35
CA ARG A 342 2.56 8.66 9.30
C ARG A 342 3.83 7.82 9.23
N ARG A 343 4.73 8.17 8.33
CA ARG A 343 5.97 7.46 8.12
C ARG A 343 6.88 7.49 9.33
N LEU A 344 6.98 8.63 10.00
CA LEU A 344 7.74 8.73 11.24
C LEU A 344 7.18 7.78 12.30
N VAL A 345 5.85 7.72 12.44
CA VAL A 345 5.20 6.82 13.41
C VAL A 345 5.46 5.34 13.06
N THR A 346 5.24 4.91 11.82
CA THR A 346 5.49 3.51 11.42
C THR A 346 6.96 3.14 11.57
N ARG A 347 7.88 4.04 11.22
CA ARG A 347 9.32 3.81 11.38
C ARG A 347 9.74 3.71 12.84
N LEU A 348 9.18 4.53 13.73
CA LEU A 348 9.43 4.42 15.16
C LEU A 348 8.88 3.11 15.74
N LEU A 349 7.72 2.64 15.26
CA LEU A 349 7.15 1.34 15.66
C LEU A 349 8.05 0.15 15.26
N ALA A 350 8.84 0.27 14.20
CA ALA A 350 9.82 -0.74 13.81
C ALA A 350 11.15 -0.58 14.55
N ILE A 351 11.66 0.65 14.66
CA ILE A 351 12.99 0.94 15.23
C ILE A 351 13.02 0.72 16.73
N ILE A 352 11.98 1.14 17.48
CA ILE A 352 11.98 1.04 18.94
C ILE A 352 12.10 -0.42 19.40
N PRO A 353 11.30 -1.41 18.90
CA PRO A 353 11.48 -2.81 19.24
C PRO A 353 12.85 -3.34 18.83
N ALA A 354 13.35 -2.97 17.64
CA ALA A 354 14.68 -3.38 17.18
C ALA A 354 15.77 -2.92 18.14
N LEU A 355 15.78 -1.62 18.49
CA LEU A 355 16.77 -1.07 19.42
C LEU A 355 16.67 -1.70 20.81
N LEU A 356 15.45 -1.88 21.34
CA LEU A 356 15.25 -2.50 22.65
C LEU A 356 15.82 -3.91 22.68
N VAL A 357 15.56 -4.73 21.65
CA VAL A 357 16.10 -6.10 21.60
C VAL A 357 17.63 -6.08 21.45
N ILE A 358 18.19 -5.23 20.60
CA ILE A 358 19.64 -5.12 20.44
C ILE A 358 20.32 -4.67 21.74
N LEU A 359 19.75 -3.70 22.46
CA LEU A 359 20.31 -3.17 23.70
C LEU A 359 20.21 -4.17 24.86
N ILE A 360 19.15 -4.99 24.93
CA ILE A 360 18.90 -5.94 26.03
C ILE A 360 19.61 -7.28 25.77
N TYR A 361 19.54 -7.79 24.56
CA TYR A 361 19.98 -9.16 24.21
C TYR A 361 21.21 -9.17 23.29
N GLY A 362 21.72 -8.03 22.83
CA GLY A 362 22.80 -7.93 21.85
C GLY A 362 22.37 -8.44 20.46
N ASP A 363 23.38 -8.67 19.61
CA ASP A 363 23.17 -9.06 18.21
C ASP A 363 22.63 -10.50 18.06
N ASN A 364 22.67 -11.32 19.12
CA ASN A 364 22.35 -12.76 19.06
C ASN A 364 20.85 -13.08 18.84
N LYS A 365 19.94 -12.11 19.00
CA LYS A 365 18.48 -12.32 18.87
C LYS A 365 17.87 -11.69 17.62
N ILE A 366 18.69 -11.14 16.75
CA ILE A 366 18.22 -10.41 15.55
C ILE A 366 17.54 -11.36 14.57
N ASP A 367 18.14 -12.52 14.34
CA ASP A 367 17.56 -13.52 13.45
C ASP A 367 16.21 -14.03 13.97
N ALA A 368 16.06 -14.16 15.30
CA ALA A 368 14.77 -14.48 15.90
C ALA A 368 13.71 -13.40 15.65
N LEU A 369 14.10 -12.12 15.64
CA LEU A 369 13.18 -11.03 15.26
C LEU A 369 12.83 -11.07 13.78
N LEU A 370 13.78 -11.37 12.89
CA LEU A 370 13.51 -11.56 11.47
C LEU A 370 12.51 -12.70 11.25
N VAL A 371 12.71 -13.84 11.89
CA VAL A 371 11.77 -14.97 11.81
C VAL A 371 10.41 -14.58 12.38
N LEU A 372 10.35 -13.93 13.54
CA LEU A 372 9.09 -13.48 14.15
C LEU A 372 8.32 -12.55 13.22
N SER A 373 9.01 -11.64 12.52
CA SER A 373 8.37 -10.75 11.56
C SER A 373 7.68 -11.52 10.42
N GLN A 374 8.31 -12.60 9.92
CA GLN A 374 7.73 -13.45 8.87
C GLN A 374 6.53 -14.26 9.39
N VAL A 375 6.57 -14.71 10.65
CA VAL A 375 5.41 -15.36 11.30
C VAL A 375 4.21 -14.42 11.34
N ILE A 376 4.42 -13.18 11.80
CA ILE A 376 3.35 -12.17 11.88
C ILE A 376 2.77 -11.87 10.49
N LEU A 377 3.63 -11.72 9.49
CA LEU A 377 3.21 -11.51 8.09
C LEU A 377 2.34 -12.65 7.58
N SER A 378 2.78 -13.87 7.80
CA SER A 378 2.09 -15.06 7.32
C SER A 378 0.70 -15.21 7.94
N LEU A 379 0.52 -14.82 9.21
CA LEU A 379 -0.78 -14.87 9.89
C LEU A 379 -1.83 -13.97 9.21
N GLN A 380 -1.43 -12.80 8.73
CA GLN A 380 -2.36 -11.88 8.07
C GLN A 380 -2.77 -12.33 6.66
N LEU A 381 -2.03 -13.25 6.06
CA LEU A 381 -2.18 -13.63 4.65
C LEU A 381 -3.57 -14.17 4.32
N GLY A 382 -4.18 -15.00 5.18
CA GLY A 382 -5.54 -15.51 5.00
C GLY A 382 -6.60 -14.40 4.90
N PHE A 383 -6.42 -13.33 5.68
CA PHE A 383 -7.32 -12.17 5.70
C PHE A 383 -7.19 -11.25 4.48
N ALA A 384 -6.14 -11.40 3.69
CA ALA A 384 -5.99 -10.72 2.40
C ALA A 384 -6.49 -11.59 1.24
N ILE A 385 -6.12 -12.89 1.22
CA ILE A 385 -6.41 -13.79 0.09
C ILE A 385 -7.89 -14.14 -0.02
N ILE A 386 -8.55 -14.48 1.10
CA ILE A 386 -9.95 -14.92 1.09
C ILE A 386 -10.88 -13.84 0.54
N PRO A 387 -10.84 -12.58 1.05
CA PRO A 387 -11.62 -11.50 0.47
C PRO A 387 -11.29 -11.25 -0.99
N LEU A 388 -10.00 -11.28 -1.35
CA LEU A 388 -9.58 -11.09 -2.74
C LEU A 388 -10.25 -12.10 -3.68
N ILE A 389 -10.22 -13.41 -3.34
CA ILE A 389 -10.88 -14.45 -4.15
C ILE A 389 -12.37 -14.21 -4.24
N HIS A 390 -13.03 -13.80 -3.16
CA HIS A 390 -14.44 -13.47 -3.15
C HIS A 390 -14.75 -12.33 -4.12
N PHE A 391 -14.01 -11.22 -4.05
CA PHE A 391 -14.25 -10.03 -4.87
C PHE A 391 -14.06 -10.30 -6.36
N VAL A 392 -12.99 -10.99 -6.75
CA VAL A 392 -12.74 -11.30 -8.17
C VAL A 392 -13.63 -12.41 -8.71
N SER A 393 -14.33 -13.16 -7.84
CA SER A 393 -15.31 -14.19 -8.19
C SER A 393 -16.75 -13.65 -8.29
N ASP A 394 -17.01 -12.42 -7.85
CA ASP A 394 -18.35 -11.85 -7.84
C ASP A 394 -18.73 -11.28 -9.22
N LYS A 395 -19.71 -11.91 -9.87
CA LYS A 395 -20.21 -11.48 -11.19
C LYS A 395 -20.86 -10.09 -11.18
N LYS A 396 -21.41 -9.64 -10.02
CA LYS A 396 -22.09 -8.35 -9.92
C LYS A 396 -21.12 -7.19 -10.02
N THR A 397 -19.92 -7.35 -9.44
CA THR A 397 -18.90 -6.30 -9.40
C THR A 397 -17.87 -6.43 -10.52
N MET A 398 -17.58 -7.66 -11.00
CA MET A 398 -16.56 -7.91 -12.02
C MET A 398 -17.13 -8.06 -13.44
N GLY A 399 -18.45 -8.23 -13.57
CA GLY A 399 -19.11 -8.38 -14.86
C GLY A 399 -18.53 -9.55 -15.68
N ILE A 400 -18.17 -9.27 -16.93
CA ILE A 400 -17.57 -10.24 -17.86
C ILE A 400 -16.11 -10.60 -17.49
N PHE A 401 -15.47 -9.82 -16.60
CA PHE A 401 -14.08 -10.02 -16.15
C PHE A 401 -13.97 -10.89 -14.90
N VAL A 402 -15.05 -11.54 -14.48
CA VAL A 402 -15.02 -12.52 -13.38
C VAL A 402 -14.00 -13.62 -13.69
N ILE A 403 -13.33 -14.16 -12.68
CA ILE A 403 -12.34 -15.23 -12.86
C ILE A 403 -13.01 -16.53 -13.32
N ARG A 404 -12.28 -17.30 -14.13
CA ARG A 404 -12.75 -18.60 -14.61
C ARG A 404 -12.88 -19.60 -13.46
N PRO A 405 -13.79 -20.60 -13.53
CA PRO A 405 -13.97 -21.59 -12.47
C PRO A 405 -12.67 -22.33 -12.08
N VAL A 406 -11.85 -22.69 -13.07
CA VAL A 406 -10.55 -23.34 -12.82
C VAL A 406 -9.63 -22.42 -12.01
N THR A 407 -9.49 -21.14 -12.39
CA THR A 407 -8.69 -20.16 -11.65
C THR A 407 -9.21 -20.00 -10.23
N LYS A 408 -10.53 -20.00 -10.03
CA LYS A 408 -11.16 -19.93 -8.72
C LYS A 408 -10.80 -21.13 -7.85
N ILE A 409 -10.88 -22.35 -8.39
CA ILE A 409 -10.53 -23.59 -7.68
C ILE A 409 -9.05 -23.55 -7.28
N VAL A 410 -8.15 -23.24 -8.22
CA VAL A 410 -6.71 -23.14 -7.94
C VAL A 410 -6.42 -22.10 -6.87
N ALA A 411 -7.06 -20.92 -6.94
CA ALA A 411 -6.88 -19.88 -5.93
C ALA A 411 -7.33 -20.33 -4.53
N TRP A 412 -8.46 -21.05 -4.43
CA TRP A 412 -8.91 -21.63 -3.16
C TRP A 412 -8.00 -22.73 -2.63
N VAL A 413 -7.45 -23.58 -3.50
CA VAL A 413 -6.46 -24.60 -3.11
C VAL A 413 -5.21 -23.92 -2.56
N ILE A 414 -4.69 -22.89 -3.23
CA ILE A 414 -3.56 -22.09 -2.74
C ILE A 414 -3.88 -21.46 -1.38
N ALA A 415 -5.04 -20.84 -1.25
CA ALA A 415 -5.48 -20.25 0.03
C ALA A 415 -5.53 -21.29 1.15
N ALA A 416 -6.09 -22.47 0.90
CA ALA A 416 -6.18 -23.55 1.85
C ALA A 416 -4.78 -24.06 2.28
N VAL A 417 -3.86 -24.24 1.32
CA VAL A 417 -2.47 -24.65 1.60
C VAL A 417 -1.78 -23.60 2.46
N LEU A 418 -1.83 -22.33 2.08
CA LEU A 418 -1.18 -21.24 2.82
C LEU A 418 -1.75 -21.09 4.24
N ILE A 419 -3.07 -21.17 4.41
CA ILE A 419 -3.73 -21.10 5.71
C ILE A 419 -3.31 -22.31 6.57
N TYR A 420 -3.30 -23.53 6.00
CA TYR A 420 -2.86 -24.73 6.71
C TYR A 420 -1.40 -24.61 7.19
N LEU A 421 -0.49 -24.14 6.32
CA LEU A 421 0.92 -23.98 6.65
C LEU A 421 1.11 -22.94 7.77
N ASN A 422 0.36 -21.84 7.71
CA ASN A 422 0.38 -20.80 8.74
C ASN A 422 -0.14 -21.31 10.09
N PHE A 423 -1.24 -22.07 10.08
CA PHE A 423 -1.73 -22.70 11.32
C PHE A 423 -0.73 -23.70 11.91
N LYS A 424 -0.08 -24.50 11.08
CA LYS A 424 0.96 -25.45 11.52
C LYS A 424 2.13 -24.71 12.15
N MET A 425 2.60 -23.62 11.53
CA MET A 425 3.67 -22.79 12.08
C MET A 425 3.28 -22.16 13.42
N LEU A 426 2.06 -21.56 13.49
CA LEU A 426 1.54 -20.99 14.73
C LEU A 426 1.40 -22.03 15.84
N ALA A 427 0.94 -23.24 15.53
CA ALA A 427 0.82 -24.33 16.50
C ALA A 427 2.19 -24.74 17.05
N ASN A 428 3.21 -24.80 16.20
CA ASN A 428 4.57 -25.11 16.64
C ASN A 428 5.12 -24.02 17.58
N GLU A 429 4.96 -22.74 17.23
CA GLU A 429 5.38 -21.62 18.09
C GLU A 429 4.59 -21.58 19.41
N ALA A 430 3.29 -21.87 19.37
CA ALA A 430 2.45 -21.91 20.57
C ALA A 430 2.87 -23.01 21.55
N THR A 431 3.43 -24.15 21.08
CA THR A 431 3.86 -25.25 21.96
C THR A 431 4.88 -24.79 23.00
N SER A 432 5.80 -23.91 22.65
CA SER A 432 6.80 -23.34 23.56
C SER A 432 6.15 -22.54 24.71
N ILE A 433 5.06 -21.81 24.42
CA ILE A 433 4.28 -21.04 25.40
C ILE A 433 3.51 -21.96 26.34
N PHE A 434 2.97 -23.07 25.80
CA PHE A 434 2.19 -24.04 26.61
C PHE A 434 3.04 -24.90 27.52
N VAL A 435 4.32 -25.10 27.24
CA VAL A 435 5.30 -25.74 28.12
C VAL A 435 5.67 -24.85 29.31
N SER A 436 5.60 -23.53 29.17
CA SER A 436 5.83 -22.59 30.28
C SER A 436 4.85 -22.80 31.44
N THR A 437 5.26 -22.50 32.67
CA THR A 437 4.41 -22.57 33.87
C THR A 437 3.46 -21.36 34.01
N ALA A 438 3.72 -20.26 33.31
CA ALA A 438 2.95 -19.03 33.42
C ALA A 438 1.54 -19.18 32.81
N ILE A 439 0.49 -18.85 33.58
CA ILE A 439 -0.91 -18.96 33.12
C ILE A 439 -1.30 -17.81 32.19
N ILE A 440 -0.84 -16.59 32.49
CA ILE A 440 -1.23 -15.38 31.76
C ILE A 440 -0.92 -15.47 30.25
N PRO A 441 0.31 -15.84 29.81
CA PRO A 441 0.60 -16.02 28.39
C PRO A 441 -0.27 -17.07 27.71
N LYS A 442 -0.58 -18.18 28.41
CA LYS A 442 -1.44 -19.25 27.87
C LYS A 442 -2.86 -18.74 27.60
N VAL A 443 -3.48 -18.08 28.60
CA VAL A 443 -4.83 -17.51 28.45
C VAL A 443 -4.85 -16.46 27.33
N PHE A 444 -3.87 -15.57 27.29
CA PHE A 444 -3.73 -14.57 26.23
C PHE A 444 -3.65 -15.22 24.84
N THR A 445 -2.79 -16.24 24.67
CA THR A 445 -2.65 -16.96 23.40
C THR A 445 -3.94 -17.64 22.97
N ILE A 446 -4.68 -18.26 23.90
CA ILE A 446 -5.97 -18.89 23.60
C ILE A 446 -6.99 -17.85 23.14
N VAL A 447 -7.11 -16.73 23.86
CA VAL A 447 -8.07 -15.65 23.50
C VAL A 447 -7.74 -15.08 22.13
N VAL A 448 -6.48 -14.78 21.85
CA VAL A 448 -6.05 -14.26 20.55
C VAL A 448 -6.32 -15.28 19.44
N ALA A 449 -6.01 -16.56 19.66
CA ALA A 449 -6.28 -17.63 18.68
C ALA A 449 -7.79 -17.77 18.40
N LEU A 450 -8.64 -17.72 19.41
CA LEU A 450 -10.09 -17.79 19.25
C LEU A 450 -10.64 -16.58 18.47
N LEU A 451 -10.19 -15.37 18.78
CA LEU A 451 -10.56 -14.16 18.02
C LEU A 451 -10.10 -14.27 16.56
N PHE A 452 -8.89 -14.72 16.32
CA PHE A 452 -8.32 -14.91 14.99
C PHE A 452 -9.13 -15.92 14.17
N ILE A 453 -9.40 -17.10 14.74
CA ILE A 453 -10.18 -18.16 14.09
C ILE A 453 -11.63 -17.69 13.82
N SER A 454 -12.25 -17.03 14.78
CA SER A 454 -13.62 -16.54 14.62
C SER A 454 -13.72 -15.48 13.50
N LEU A 455 -12.74 -14.58 13.42
CA LEU A 455 -12.68 -13.60 12.35
C LEU A 455 -12.45 -14.26 10.98
N LEU A 456 -11.57 -15.26 10.91
CA LEU A 456 -11.29 -16.01 9.68
C LEU A 456 -12.54 -16.75 9.18
N ILE A 457 -13.25 -17.45 10.08
CA ILE A 457 -14.51 -18.14 9.76
C ILE A 457 -15.55 -17.12 9.29
N TYR A 458 -15.67 -15.98 9.97
CA TYR A 458 -16.59 -14.93 9.57
C TYR A 458 -16.35 -14.45 8.13
N ILE A 459 -15.09 -14.20 7.75
CA ILE A 459 -14.73 -13.74 6.40
C ILE A 459 -15.03 -14.80 5.34
N ILE A 460 -14.82 -16.09 5.65
CA ILE A 460 -15.16 -17.20 4.74
C ILE A 460 -16.67 -17.28 4.52
N VAL A 461 -17.46 -17.15 5.59
CA VAL A 461 -18.91 -17.42 5.58
C VAL A 461 -19.73 -16.19 5.16
N GLN A 462 -19.22 -14.98 5.40
CA GLN A 462 -19.94 -13.73 5.17
C GLN A 462 -20.56 -13.61 3.75
N PRO A 463 -19.88 -13.98 2.65
CA PRO A 463 -20.48 -13.92 1.31
C PRO A 463 -21.66 -14.88 1.13
N LEU A 464 -21.73 -15.94 1.95
CA LEU A 464 -22.86 -16.90 1.94
C LEU A 464 -24.06 -16.38 2.76
N MET A 465 -23.81 -15.57 3.80
CA MET A 465 -24.83 -15.06 4.73
C MET A 465 -25.42 -13.72 4.32
N GLY A 466 -24.73 -12.89 3.57
CA GLY A 466 -25.10 -11.51 3.30
C GLY A 466 -25.29 -11.18 1.83
N LYS A 467 -26.32 -10.37 1.54
CA LYS A 467 -26.35 -9.62 0.29
C LYS A 467 -25.17 -8.62 0.37
N ILE A 468 -24.07 -8.89 -0.34
CA ILE A 468 -23.01 -7.90 -0.54
C ILE A 468 -23.71 -6.63 -1.05
N LYS A 469 -23.59 -5.52 -0.34
CA LYS A 469 -23.97 -4.20 -0.85
C LYS A 469 -22.98 -3.83 -1.96
N SER A 470 -23.11 -4.50 -3.09
CA SER A 470 -22.27 -4.24 -4.24
C SER A 470 -22.92 -3.14 -5.05
N HIS A 471 -22.22 -2.05 -5.27
CA HIS A 471 -22.55 -1.20 -6.41
C HIS A 471 -22.29 -2.01 -7.68
N PRO A 472 -23.30 -2.23 -8.54
CA PRO A 472 -23.11 -3.00 -9.76
C PRO A 472 -22.02 -2.33 -10.61
N PHE A 473 -21.18 -3.16 -11.25
CA PHE A 473 -20.23 -2.68 -12.23
C PHE A 473 -20.99 -2.06 -13.41
N GLN A 474 -20.92 -0.75 -13.53
CA GLN A 474 -21.43 0.00 -14.69
C GLN A 474 -20.25 0.52 -15.50
N MET A 475 -20.06 0.00 -16.69
CA MET A 475 -19.04 0.50 -17.64
C MET A 475 -19.32 1.95 -18.08
N HIS A 476 -20.59 2.29 -18.13
CA HIS A 476 -21.09 3.64 -18.35
C HIS A 476 -22.29 3.84 -17.42
N PRO A 477 -22.47 5.02 -16.81
CA PRO A 477 -23.75 5.33 -16.20
C PRO A 477 -24.83 5.21 -17.28
N ASP A 478 -26.00 4.68 -16.89
CA ASP A 478 -27.14 4.62 -17.79
C ASP A 478 -27.27 5.97 -18.50
N LYS A 479 -27.50 5.93 -19.81
CA LYS A 479 -27.77 7.16 -20.58
C LYS A 479 -28.98 7.85 -19.94
N ASN A 480 -28.72 8.74 -18.98
CA ASN A 480 -29.74 9.61 -18.48
C ASN A 480 -30.31 10.37 -19.69
N ASN A 481 -31.59 10.22 -19.87
CA ASN A 481 -32.29 10.89 -20.97
C ASN A 481 -32.24 12.40 -20.69
N ILE A 482 -31.34 13.11 -21.38
CA ILE A 482 -31.11 14.55 -21.23
C ILE A 482 -32.35 15.36 -21.73
N LEU A 483 -33.35 14.67 -22.30
CA LEU A 483 -34.55 15.29 -22.86
C LEU A 483 -35.53 15.85 -21.80
N SER A 484 -35.32 15.60 -20.52
CA SER A 484 -36.08 16.19 -19.40
C SER A 484 -35.13 16.89 -18.43
N LEU A 485 -34.50 17.97 -18.86
CA LEU A 485 -33.74 18.85 -17.96
C LEU A 485 -34.72 19.86 -17.33
N ASP A 486 -35.01 19.67 -16.05
CA ASP A 486 -35.56 20.73 -15.21
C ASP A 486 -34.45 21.75 -14.96
N ILE A 487 -34.54 22.90 -15.65
CA ILE A 487 -33.61 24.00 -15.44
C ILE A 487 -33.97 24.65 -14.10
N PRO A 488 -33.09 24.57 -13.07
CA PRO A 488 -33.40 25.15 -11.78
C PRO A 488 -33.57 26.67 -11.89
N GLU A 489 -34.65 27.20 -11.32
CA GLU A 489 -34.84 28.64 -11.14
C GLU A 489 -34.37 28.99 -9.73
N PHE A 490 -33.36 29.85 -9.68
CA PHE A 490 -32.83 30.35 -8.42
C PHE A 490 -33.58 31.62 -7.98
N ARG A 491 -34.23 31.51 -6.81
CA ARG A 491 -34.92 32.66 -6.20
C ARG A 491 -33.98 33.56 -5.42
N LYS A 492 -32.97 32.96 -4.78
CA LYS A 492 -31.96 33.66 -3.99
C LYS A 492 -30.56 33.14 -4.33
N ILE A 493 -29.73 34.02 -4.86
CA ILE A 493 -28.33 33.73 -5.21
C ILE A 493 -27.42 34.48 -4.27
N ALA A 494 -26.66 33.75 -3.47
CA ALA A 494 -25.64 34.29 -2.58
C ALA A 494 -24.31 34.46 -3.31
N VAL A 495 -23.63 35.60 -3.11
CA VAL A 495 -22.34 35.93 -3.72
C VAL A 495 -21.38 36.34 -2.62
N ALA A 496 -20.32 35.56 -2.44
CA ALA A 496 -19.27 35.89 -1.48
C ALA A 496 -18.26 36.83 -2.12
N LEU A 497 -18.11 38.02 -1.55
CA LEU A 497 -17.28 39.12 -2.07
C LEU A 497 -16.06 39.31 -1.15
N ASP A 498 -14.94 39.73 -1.73
CA ASP A 498 -13.72 40.07 -0.98
C ASP A 498 -13.25 41.52 -1.24
N PHE A 499 -14.11 42.32 -1.90
CA PHE A 499 -13.89 43.70 -2.30
C PHE A 499 -12.66 43.90 -3.21
N THR A 500 -12.41 42.90 -4.07
CA THR A 500 -11.35 42.94 -5.08
C THR A 500 -11.92 43.13 -6.50
N GLU A 501 -11.05 43.28 -7.48
CA GLU A 501 -11.45 43.38 -8.91
C GLU A 501 -12.19 42.12 -9.41
N ASN A 502 -12.06 40.98 -8.72
CA ASN A 502 -12.76 39.76 -9.10
C ASN A 502 -14.25 39.82 -8.80
N ASP A 503 -14.69 40.66 -7.86
CA ASP A 503 -16.11 40.78 -7.50
C ASP A 503 -16.98 41.11 -8.69
N LYS A 504 -16.49 41.94 -9.63
CA LYS A 504 -17.21 42.26 -10.88
C LYS A 504 -17.55 41.02 -11.69
N LYS A 505 -16.63 40.07 -11.75
CA LYS A 505 -16.83 38.78 -12.45
C LYS A 505 -17.81 37.89 -11.73
N LEU A 506 -17.68 37.80 -10.40
CA LEU A 506 -18.56 36.97 -9.56
C LEU A 506 -20.01 37.47 -9.61
N ILE A 507 -20.19 38.78 -9.50
CA ILE A 507 -21.51 39.43 -9.64
C ILE A 507 -22.08 39.20 -11.05
N ALA A 508 -21.27 39.36 -12.09
CA ALA A 508 -21.70 39.12 -13.47
C ALA A 508 -22.14 37.64 -13.68
N TYR A 509 -21.40 36.68 -13.13
CA TYR A 509 -21.80 35.28 -13.21
C TYR A 509 -23.09 35.01 -12.43
N ALA A 510 -23.25 35.60 -11.25
CA ALA A 510 -24.47 35.48 -10.45
C ALA A 510 -25.69 36.02 -11.20
N ILE A 511 -25.56 37.21 -11.82
CA ILE A 511 -26.61 37.84 -12.63
C ILE A 511 -26.98 36.94 -13.82
N GLY A 512 -25.98 36.34 -14.48
CA GLY A 512 -26.22 35.43 -15.60
C GLY A 512 -26.99 34.15 -15.24
N GLN A 513 -27.04 33.77 -13.96
CA GLN A 513 -27.79 32.61 -13.46
C GLN A 513 -29.18 33.00 -12.92
N GLY A 514 -29.40 34.28 -12.63
CA GLY A 514 -30.66 34.79 -12.10
C GLY A 514 -31.69 35.06 -13.19
N ARG A 515 -32.94 35.26 -12.75
CA ARG A 515 -34.09 35.72 -13.58
C ARG A 515 -34.69 36.98 -12.98
N GLU A 516 -35.74 37.51 -13.60
CA GLU A 516 -36.39 38.82 -13.25
C GLU A 516 -36.76 39.00 -11.77
N LYS A 517 -36.99 37.87 -11.01
CA LYS A 517 -37.39 37.92 -9.60
C LYS A 517 -36.32 37.36 -8.66
N THR A 518 -35.08 37.19 -9.13
CA THR A 518 -33.99 36.68 -8.30
C THR A 518 -33.47 37.78 -7.38
N THR A 519 -33.36 37.45 -6.09
CA THR A 519 -32.70 38.30 -5.08
C THR A 519 -31.24 37.89 -4.96
N TYR A 520 -30.33 38.87 -5.06
CA TYR A 520 -28.89 38.67 -4.93
C TYR A 520 -28.45 39.03 -3.51
N LEU A 521 -27.89 38.04 -2.80
CA LEU A 521 -27.42 38.20 -1.41
C LEU A 521 -25.91 38.35 -1.42
N PHE A 522 -25.44 39.59 -1.32
CA PHE A 522 -24.00 39.88 -1.22
C PHE A 522 -23.51 39.63 0.19
N MET A 523 -22.40 38.95 0.35
CA MET A 523 -21.83 38.66 1.66
C MET A 523 -20.34 38.88 1.67
N HIS A 524 -19.87 39.56 2.71
CA HIS A 524 -18.44 39.75 3.00
C HIS A 524 -18.16 39.38 4.43
N VAL A 525 -16.97 38.89 4.73
CA VAL A 525 -16.56 38.54 6.12
C VAL A 525 -15.42 39.44 6.53
N VAL A 526 -15.70 40.30 7.51
CA VAL A 526 -14.73 41.24 8.09
C VAL A 526 -13.63 40.49 8.81
N GLU A 527 -12.39 40.78 8.50
CA GLU A 527 -11.21 40.06 9.01
C GLU A 527 -10.42 40.81 10.09
N SER A 528 -10.88 41.99 10.51
CA SER A 528 -10.20 42.78 11.55
C SER A 528 -10.04 42.02 12.89
N ALA A 529 -9.02 42.36 13.66
CA ALA A 529 -8.81 41.76 14.97
C ALA A 529 -10.01 41.99 15.93
N SER A 530 -10.65 43.16 15.84
CA SER A 530 -11.85 43.50 16.59
C SER A 530 -13.03 42.62 16.15
N ALA A 531 -13.26 42.49 14.85
CA ALA A 531 -14.32 41.66 14.31
C ALA A 531 -14.17 40.17 14.67
N LYS A 532 -12.94 39.67 14.76
CA LYS A 532 -12.65 38.30 15.20
C LYS A 532 -12.97 38.07 16.69
N LEU A 533 -12.76 39.08 17.53
CA LEU A 533 -13.00 39.01 18.98
C LEU A 533 -14.45 39.31 19.34
N LEU A 534 -14.98 40.46 18.89
CA LEU A 534 -16.29 41.01 19.29
C LEU A 534 -17.43 40.55 18.36
N GLY A 535 -17.10 40.03 17.16
CA GLY A 535 -18.11 39.62 16.19
C GLY A 535 -18.99 40.80 15.74
N LYS A 536 -20.32 40.65 15.81
CA LYS A 536 -21.29 41.67 15.38
C LYS A 536 -21.24 42.99 16.18
N GLU A 537 -20.61 43.00 17.33
CA GLU A 537 -20.43 44.18 18.17
C GLU A 537 -19.20 45.00 17.78
N SER A 538 -18.46 44.58 16.76
CA SER A 538 -17.29 45.30 16.26
C SER A 538 -17.76 46.56 15.50
N ASP A 539 -17.19 47.73 15.91
CA ASP A 539 -17.43 49.05 15.25
C ASP A 539 -16.07 49.70 14.95
N ASP A 540 -15.13 48.93 14.43
CA ASP A 540 -13.84 49.43 14.01
C ASP A 540 -13.89 50.04 12.59
N TYR A 541 -12.78 50.66 12.18
CA TYR A 541 -12.68 51.34 10.89
C TYR A 541 -12.93 50.38 9.72
N GLU A 542 -12.39 49.17 9.80
CA GLU A 542 -12.54 48.13 8.75
C GLU A 542 -14.00 47.69 8.63
N THR A 543 -14.68 47.40 9.76
CA THR A 543 -16.10 47.04 9.74
C THR A 543 -16.97 48.12 9.12
N ARG A 544 -16.70 49.40 9.44
CA ARG A 544 -17.45 50.54 8.85
C ARG A 544 -17.15 50.73 7.36
N SER A 545 -15.88 50.56 6.96
CA SER A 545 -15.46 50.65 5.56
C SER A 545 -16.10 49.53 4.71
N ASP A 546 -16.09 48.31 5.24
CA ASP A 546 -16.68 47.14 4.56
C ASP A 546 -18.20 47.25 4.46
N GLN A 547 -18.87 47.84 5.48
CA GLN A 547 -20.30 48.14 5.41
C GLN A 547 -20.58 49.17 4.33
N GLN A 548 -19.81 50.26 4.28
CA GLN A 548 -19.98 51.29 3.24
C GLN A 548 -19.79 50.72 1.82
N GLN A 549 -18.80 49.84 1.66
CA GLN A 549 -18.55 49.19 0.36
C GLN A 549 -19.67 48.23 -0.01
N MET A 550 -20.21 47.50 0.97
CA MET A 550 -21.37 46.62 0.77
C MET A 550 -22.61 47.40 0.37
N ASP A 551 -22.92 48.49 1.10
CA ASP A 551 -24.05 49.35 0.79
C ASP A 551 -23.95 49.96 -0.59
N PHE A 552 -22.74 50.37 -1.01
CA PHE A 552 -22.46 50.86 -2.34
C PHE A 552 -22.73 49.81 -3.43
N TYR A 553 -22.36 48.55 -3.21
CA TYR A 553 -22.66 47.49 -4.17
C TYR A 553 -24.16 47.19 -4.25
N VAL A 554 -24.88 47.22 -3.15
CA VAL A 554 -26.34 47.04 -3.08
C VAL A 554 -27.04 48.19 -3.83
N GLU A 555 -26.60 49.45 -3.63
CA GLU A 555 -27.14 50.62 -4.32
C GLU A 555 -26.93 50.52 -5.84
N GLN A 556 -25.70 50.18 -6.27
CA GLN A 556 -25.41 50.01 -7.72
C GLN A 556 -26.27 48.91 -8.38
N MET A 557 -26.63 47.85 -7.64
CA MET A 557 -27.50 46.81 -8.17
C MET A 557 -28.95 47.27 -8.22
N SER A 558 -29.39 48.03 -7.24
CA SER A 558 -30.73 48.68 -7.24
C SER A 558 -30.92 49.64 -8.42
N ASP A 559 -29.89 50.42 -8.73
CA ASP A 559 -29.87 51.33 -9.89
C ASP A 559 -30.02 50.60 -11.24
N ARG A 560 -29.62 49.32 -11.27
CA ARG A 560 -29.82 48.44 -12.43
C ARG A 560 -31.14 47.69 -12.42
N GLY A 561 -32.02 47.97 -11.46
CA GLY A 561 -33.33 47.33 -11.32
C GLY A 561 -33.23 45.88 -10.76
N LEU A 562 -32.12 45.51 -10.13
CA LEU A 562 -31.93 44.19 -9.56
C LEU A 562 -32.16 44.21 -8.02
N ILE A 563 -32.81 43.19 -7.49
CA ILE A 563 -33.09 43.08 -6.06
C ILE A 563 -31.85 42.54 -5.38
N SER A 564 -31.25 43.29 -4.47
CA SER A 564 -30.06 42.84 -3.75
C SER A 564 -30.10 43.22 -2.26
N GLU A 565 -29.44 42.41 -1.42
CA GLU A 565 -29.28 42.60 0.01
C GLU A 565 -27.83 42.35 0.39
N GLY A 566 -27.27 43.11 1.34
CA GLY A 566 -25.88 43.00 1.82
C GLY A 566 -25.80 42.41 3.22
N PHE A 567 -24.85 41.52 3.44
CA PHE A 567 -24.61 40.87 4.73
C PHE A 567 -23.14 40.88 5.08
N LEU A 568 -22.81 41.34 6.30
CA LEU A 568 -21.49 41.19 6.88
C LEU A 568 -21.44 39.97 7.80
N GLY A 569 -20.42 39.14 7.61
CA GLY A 569 -20.04 38.05 8.51
C GLY A 569 -18.82 38.42 9.36
N PHE A 570 -18.60 37.67 10.44
CA PHE A 570 -17.54 37.92 11.39
C PHE A 570 -16.82 36.63 11.79
N LYS A 571 -15.58 36.71 12.27
CA LYS A 571 -14.79 35.57 12.79
C LYS A 571 -14.24 34.65 11.69
N ASN A 572 -14.86 33.50 11.45
CA ASN A 572 -14.34 32.50 10.52
C ASN A 572 -15.06 32.56 9.18
N ARG A 573 -14.34 32.92 8.12
CA ARG A 573 -14.86 33.16 6.77
C ARG A 573 -15.79 32.02 6.28
N ALA A 574 -15.31 30.79 6.27
CA ALA A 574 -16.09 29.66 5.75
C ALA A 574 -17.36 29.37 6.59
N LYS A 575 -17.25 29.47 7.92
CA LYS A 575 -18.39 29.23 8.82
C LYS A 575 -19.46 30.30 8.69
N GLU A 576 -19.06 31.55 8.55
CA GLU A 576 -19.99 32.68 8.41
C GLU A 576 -20.70 32.66 7.06
N ILE A 577 -19.99 32.39 5.96
CA ILE A 577 -20.62 32.22 4.65
C ILE A 577 -21.67 31.12 4.71
N VAL A 578 -21.33 29.95 5.27
CA VAL A 578 -22.32 28.83 5.41
C VAL A 578 -23.48 29.22 6.32
N ARG A 579 -23.24 29.98 7.40
CA ARG A 579 -24.30 30.47 8.28
C ARG A 579 -25.26 31.39 7.54
N ILE A 580 -24.74 32.42 6.85
CA ILE A 580 -25.56 33.39 6.11
C ILE A 580 -26.37 32.71 5.01
N VAL A 581 -25.73 31.81 4.21
CA VAL A 581 -26.40 31.04 3.17
C VAL A 581 -27.59 30.24 3.72
N LYS A 582 -27.43 29.59 4.88
CA LYS A 582 -28.50 28.82 5.53
C LYS A 582 -29.59 29.69 6.11
N GLU A 583 -29.22 30.77 6.82
CA GLU A 583 -30.17 31.71 7.43
C GLU A 583 -31.04 32.40 6.38
N GLN A 584 -30.43 32.80 5.26
CA GLN A 584 -31.14 33.45 4.18
C GLN A 584 -31.79 32.48 3.19
N GLN A 585 -31.60 31.16 3.37
CA GLN A 585 -32.15 30.11 2.50
C GLN A 585 -31.78 30.33 1.02
N ALA A 586 -30.52 30.64 0.75
CA ALA A 586 -30.04 30.82 -0.62
C ALA A 586 -30.02 29.50 -1.39
N ASP A 587 -30.56 29.54 -2.62
CA ASP A 587 -30.64 28.37 -3.50
C ASP A 587 -29.30 28.06 -4.17
N MET A 588 -28.47 29.09 -4.37
CA MET A 588 -27.17 29.01 -5.03
C MET A 588 -26.15 29.89 -4.31
N LEU A 589 -24.90 29.44 -4.26
CA LEU A 589 -23.76 30.22 -3.75
C LEU A 589 -22.70 30.35 -4.85
N VAL A 590 -22.27 31.59 -5.13
CA VAL A 590 -21.18 31.93 -6.02
C VAL A 590 -19.99 32.38 -5.16
N VAL A 591 -18.83 31.72 -5.34
CA VAL A 591 -17.57 32.02 -4.64
C VAL A 591 -16.44 32.11 -5.66
N GLY A 592 -15.44 32.95 -5.40
CA GLY A 592 -14.24 33.14 -6.22
C GLY A 592 -13.01 32.43 -5.68
#